data_7e475f6d818215481385c9fd53a3c072
#
_entry.id   7e475f6d818215481385c9fd53a3c072
#
_cell.length_a   1.000
_cell.length_b   1.000
_cell.length_c   1.000
_cell.angle_alpha   90.00
_cell.angle_beta   90.00
_cell.angle_gamma   90.00
#
_symmetry.space_group_name_H-M   'P 1'
#
loop_
_entity.id
_entity.type
_entity.pdbx_description
1 polymer ?
#
loop_
_entity_poly.entity_id
_entity_poly.type
_entity_poly.pdbx_seq_one_letter_code
_entity_poly.pdbx_strand_id
1 'polypeptide(L)'
;MVKLKDIIDTDKLAVNWEHVWCIPEFNILQNTHQNQKWHLEDYVSTHTYSVTENMCKLLSGESDKHKCLYMIAAALFHDIGKGITTKWDEDKNTWVSPRHAIASEQITRRLLWDEPFELREKICSLVRNHMKPLYIYEKSNHIKEIAKLAEDCDFTELLLLKKGDCLGAKTTVEDNWQEKLDKAYSDAQIASCINGFAFKNDFMRYMYFNAENEHIEPNDNNYGDFTVYVMIGLPGAGKDTYVKEHLSDLPVVSRDIIRTSIGIKGEKPMGNKEQEEMVTKIQDSLIRKYSESKQSFVINNTNLRLKYREGYKRLFNKYRPRIIYIYVEAPTFEDNLKRRAGTVPPCVIEKMRDSFEFPRKYEAYEILIWKQR
;
A
#
# COMPACT_ATOMS: atom_id res chain seq x y z
N MET A 1 0.44 -9.35 -17.13
CA MET A 1 -0.61 -8.79 -16.24
C MET A 1 -1.78 -9.76 -16.21
N VAL A 2 -2.43 -9.91 -15.07
CA VAL A 2 -3.59 -10.78 -14.89
C VAL A 2 -4.85 -9.95 -15.07
N LYS A 3 -5.85 -10.52 -15.75
CA LYS A 3 -7.20 -9.97 -15.82
C LYS A 3 -8.11 -10.77 -14.89
N LEU A 4 -8.70 -10.12 -13.91
CA LEU A 4 -9.51 -10.79 -12.89
C LEU A 4 -10.69 -11.56 -13.50
N LYS A 5 -11.32 -11.03 -14.55
CA LYS A 5 -12.41 -11.69 -15.27
C LYS A 5 -12.04 -13.03 -15.93
N ASP A 6 -10.75 -13.27 -16.16
CA ASP A 6 -10.26 -14.50 -16.76
C ASP A 6 -10.07 -15.62 -15.72
N ILE A 7 -10.02 -15.25 -14.44
CA ILE A 7 -9.78 -16.18 -13.32
C ILE A 7 -10.93 -16.25 -12.32
N ILE A 8 -11.85 -15.29 -12.29
CA ILE A 8 -12.97 -15.22 -11.34
C ILE A 8 -14.30 -15.08 -12.11
N ASP A 9 -15.20 -16.04 -11.91
CA ASP A 9 -16.60 -16.00 -12.38
C ASP A 9 -17.49 -15.54 -11.21
N THR A 10 -17.94 -14.30 -11.28
CA THR A 10 -18.78 -13.70 -10.23
C THR A 10 -20.24 -14.16 -10.27
N ASP A 11 -20.69 -14.75 -11.36
CA ASP A 11 -22.06 -15.30 -11.46
C ASP A 11 -22.17 -16.64 -10.75
N LYS A 12 -21.11 -17.44 -10.87
CA LYS A 12 -21.02 -18.75 -10.21
C LYS A 12 -20.33 -18.70 -8.85
N LEU A 13 -19.73 -17.53 -8.48
CA LEU A 13 -18.84 -17.40 -7.33
C LEU A 13 -17.75 -18.49 -7.35
N ALA A 14 -17.02 -18.58 -8.45
CA ALA A 14 -16.05 -19.64 -8.69
C ALA A 14 -14.73 -19.08 -9.28
N VAL A 15 -13.64 -19.81 -9.04
CA VAL A 15 -12.32 -19.49 -9.54
C VAL A 15 -11.87 -20.52 -10.56
N ASN A 16 -11.29 -20.06 -11.67
CA ASN A 16 -10.64 -20.92 -12.66
C ASN A 16 -9.26 -21.33 -12.15
N TRP A 17 -9.21 -22.38 -11.36
CA TRP A 17 -7.98 -22.85 -10.72
C TRP A 17 -6.92 -23.34 -11.72
N GLU A 18 -7.33 -23.91 -12.86
CA GLU A 18 -6.38 -24.30 -13.90
C GLU A 18 -5.60 -23.10 -14.41
N HIS A 19 -6.30 -21.99 -14.65
CA HIS A 19 -5.65 -20.74 -15.08
C HIS A 19 -4.82 -20.11 -13.95
N VAL A 20 -5.31 -20.11 -12.72
CA VAL A 20 -4.58 -19.57 -11.56
C VAL A 20 -3.24 -20.27 -11.38
N TRP A 21 -3.20 -21.60 -11.43
CA TRP A 21 -1.95 -22.34 -11.24
C TRP A 21 -0.98 -22.22 -12.43
N CYS A 22 -1.41 -21.71 -13.58
CA CYS A 22 -0.50 -21.35 -14.67
C CYS A 22 0.24 -20.03 -14.44
N ILE A 23 -0.23 -19.18 -13.49
CA ILE A 23 0.46 -17.94 -13.12
C ILE A 23 1.65 -18.28 -12.21
N PRO A 24 2.90 -17.87 -12.58
CA PRO A 24 4.11 -18.30 -11.87
C PRO A 24 4.08 -18.01 -10.35
N GLU A 25 3.52 -16.87 -9.95
CA GLU A 25 3.45 -16.44 -8.56
C GLU A 25 2.48 -17.31 -7.73
N PHE A 26 1.45 -17.88 -8.34
CA PHE A 26 0.59 -18.87 -7.70
C PHE A 26 1.18 -20.28 -7.79
N ASN A 27 1.82 -20.61 -8.90
CA ASN A 27 2.42 -21.95 -9.08
C ASN A 27 3.43 -22.27 -7.99
N ILE A 28 4.28 -21.29 -7.61
CA ILE A 28 5.27 -21.48 -6.55
C ILE A 28 4.65 -21.86 -5.20
N LEU A 29 3.41 -21.46 -4.93
CA LEU A 29 2.71 -21.77 -3.68
C LEU A 29 2.45 -23.25 -3.49
N GLN A 30 2.44 -24.04 -4.57
CA GLN A 30 2.25 -25.48 -4.53
C GLN A 30 3.41 -26.23 -3.85
N ASN A 31 4.57 -25.57 -3.75
CA ASN A 31 5.78 -26.09 -3.10
C ASN A 31 6.24 -25.20 -1.94
N THR A 32 5.42 -24.24 -1.51
CA THR A 32 5.72 -23.33 -0.40
C THR A 32 5.13 -23.88 0.88
N HIS A 33 5.99 -24.29 1.81
CA HIS A 33 5.58 -24.80 3.12
C HIS A 33 5.04 -23.68 4.02
N GLN A 34 4.28 -24.07 5.03
CA GLN A 34 3.70 -23.19 6.03
C GLN A 34 4.12 -23.60 7.46
N ASN A 35 3.85 -22.73 8.41
CA ASN A 35 4.00 -23.02 9.82
C ASN A 35 2.98 -24.07 10.26
N GLN A 36 3.43 -25.29 10.53
CA GLN A 36 2.57 -26.43 10.86
C GLN A 36 1.78 -26.28 12.15
N LYS A 37 2.17 -25.36 13.03
CA LYS A 37 1.37 -25.04 14.22
C LYS A 37 0.01 -24.43 13.87
N TRP A 38 -0.02 -23.59 12.81
CA TRP A 38 -1.21 -22.85 12.41
C TRP A 38 -1.86 -23.38 11.12
N HIS A 39 -1.13 -24.21 10.37
CA HIS A 39 -1.52 -24.71 9.04
C HIS A 39 -1.12 -26.18 8.89
N LEU A 40 -2.03 -27.10 9.22
CA LEU A 40 -1.83 -28.53 9.06
C LEU A 40 -1.93 -29.00 7.59
N GLU A 41 -2.38 -28.09 6.72
CA GLU A 41 -2.49 -28.30 5.28
C GLU A 41 -1.16 -28.23 4.52
N ASP A 42 -0.03 -28.11 5.21
CA ASP A 42 1.36 -28.08 4.75
C ASP A 42 1.72 -26.99 3.72
N TYR A 43 0.97 -26.85 2.63
CA TYR A 43 1.29 -25.95 1.52
C TYR A 43 0.38 -24.73 1.45
N VAL A 44 0.98 -23.58 1.07
CA VAL A 44 0.25 -22.32 0.90
C VAL A 44 -0.85 -22.44 -0.16
N SER A 45 -0.62 -23.23 -1.23
CA SER A 45 -1.64 -23.45 -2.27
C SER A 45 -2.92 -24.06 -1.74
N THR A 46 -2.82 -25.07 -0.85
CA THR A 46 -3.97 -25.72 -0.22
C THR A 46 -4.75 -24.75 0.66
N HIS A 47 -4.03 -23.94 1.43
CA HIS A 47 -4.63 -22.87 2.23
C HIS A 47 -5.32 -21.83 1.35
N THR A 48 -4.64 -21.31 0.33
CA THR A 48 -5.20 -20.34 -0.63
C THR A 48 -6.48 -20.85 -1.27
N TYR A 49 -6.48 -22.12 -1.70
CA TYR A 49 -7.68 -22.77 -2.23
C TYR A 49 -8.82 -22.75 -1.21
N SER A 50 -8.58 -23.23 0.01
CA SER A 50 -9.59 -23.33 1.07
C SER A 50 -10.16 -21.96 1.46
N VAL A 51 -9.30 -20.95 1.60
CA VAL A 51 -9.71 -19.58 1.93
C VAL A 51 -10.60 -18.99 0.84
N THR A 52 -10.22 -19.18 -0.42
CA THR A 52 -10.96 -18.66 -1.57
C THR A 52 -12.33 -19.32 -1.71
N GLU A 53 -12.41 -20.66 -1.56
CA GLU A 53 -13.69 -21.39 -1.56
C GLU A 53 -14.59 -20.97 -0.40
N ASN A 54 -14.03 -20.74 0.79
CA ASN A 54 -14.79 -20.23 1.92
C ASN A 54 -15.29 -18.80 1.67
N MET A 55 -14.49 -17.95 1.02
CA MET A 55 -14.95 -16.62 0.62
C MET A 55 -16.11 -16.69 -0.36
N CYS A 56 -16.07 -17.57 -1.36
CA CYS A 56 -17.20 -17.80 -2.28
C CYS A 56 -18.47 -18.21 -1.53
N LYS A 57 -18.35 -19.08 -0.51
CA LYS A 57 -19.49 -19.48 0.34
C LYS A 57 -20.00 -18.32 1.20
N LEU A 58 -19.12 -17.52 1.79
CA LEU A 58 -19.49 -16.36 2.60
C LEU A 58 -20.21 -15.28 1.78
N LEU A 59 -19.93 -15.21 0.49
CA LEU A 59 -20.57 -14.29 -0.46
C LEU A 59 -21.82 -14.87 -1.12
N SER A 60 -22.23 -16.10 -0.77
CA SER A 60 -23.47 -16.68 -1.29
C SER A 60 -24.65 -15.83 -0.85
N GLY A 61 -25.35 -15.20 -1.79
CA GLY A 61 -26.43 -14.24 -1.50
C GLY A 61 -26.02 -12.76 -1.59
N GLU A 62 -24.73 -12.45 -1.80
CA GLU A 62 -24.32 -11.09 -2.14
C GLU A 62 -24.74 -10.77 -3.59
N SER A 63 -25.45 -9.68 -3.76
CA SER A 63 -25.97 -9.24 -5.06
C SER A 63 -24.98 -8.34 -5.82
N ASP A 64 -24.08 -7.67 -5.09
CA ASP A 64 -23.06 -6.81 -5.69
C ASP A 64 -21.93 -7.64 -6.29
N LYS A 65 -21.98 -7.84 -7.60
CA LYS A 65 -20.97 -8.59 -8.36
C LYS A 65 -19.59 -7.96 -8.31
N HIS A 66 -19.52 -6.63 -8.17
CA HIS A 66 -18.25 -5.93 -8.02
C HIS A 66 -17.64 -6.27 -6.66
N LYS A 67 -18.44 -6.30 -5.59
CA LYS A 67 -18.00 -6.74 -4.27
C LYS A 67 -17.55 -8.20 -4.29
N CYS A 68 -18.31 -9.08 -4.92
CA CYS A 68 -17.90 -10.48 -5.09
C CYS A 68 -16.52 -10.57 -5.76
N LEU A 69 -16.30 -9.82 -6.84
CA LEU A 69 -15.04 -9.84 -7.59
C LEU A 69 -13.83 -9.48 -6.70
N TYR A 70 -13.88 -8.32 -6.04
CA TYR A 70 -12.71 -7.91 -5.26
C TYR A 70 -12.52 -8.69 -3.97
N MET A 71 -13.57 -9.20 -3.34
CA MET A 71 -13.45 -10.03 -2.14
C MET A 71 -12.87 -11.41 -2.46
N ILE A 72 -13.34 -12.07 -3.53
CA ILE A 72 -12.75 -13.33 -4.00
C ILE A 72 -11.30 -13.10 -4.42
N ALA A 73 -10.99 -11.99 -5.13
CA ALA A 73 -9.63 -11.65 -5.48
C ALA A 73 -8.76 -11.41 -4.22
N ALA A 74 -9.26 -10.67 -3.22
CA ALA A 74 -8.53 -10.44 -1.98
C ALA A 74 -8.22 -11.77 -1.25
N ALA A 75 -9.17 -12.69 -1.21
CA ALA A 75 -8.97 -14.03 -0.65
C ALA A 75 -7.94 -14.84 -1.45
N LEU A 76 -7.99 -14.78 -2.79
CA LEU A 76 -7.05 -15.47 -3.67
C LEU A 76 -5.61 -14.95 -3.51
N PHE A 77 -5.44 -13.63 -3.38
CA PHE A 77 -4.12 -12.98 -3.36
C PHE A 77 -3.53 -12.76 -1.96
N HIS A 78 -4.28 -13.00 -0.85
CA HIS A 78 -3.87 -12.59 0.49
C HIS A 78 -2.49 -13.09 0.90
N ASP A 79 -2.15 -14.31 0.55
CA ASP A 79 -0.92 -15.00 0.95
C ASP A 79 0.08 -15.25 -0.21
N ILE A 80 -0.15 -14.66 -1.38
CA ILE A 80 0.72 -14.85 -2.56
C ILE A 80 2.19 -14.48 -2.29
N GLY A 81 2.43 -13.56 -1.37
CA GLY A 81 3.77 -13.14 -0.94
C GLY A 81 4.55 -14.19 -0.16
N LYS A 82 3.88 -15.23 0.37
CA LYS A 82 4.55 -16.34 1.04
C LYS A 82 5.49 -17.07 0.08
N GLY A 83 5.17 -17.13 -1.22
CA GLY A 83 6.02 -17.78 -2.23
C GLY A 83 7.45 -17.24 -2.30
N ILE A 84 7.68 -16.00 -1.90
CA ILE A 84 9.01 -15.36 -1.92
C ILE A 84 9.56 -15.00 -0.55
N THR A 85 8.73 -15.11 0.51
CA THR A 85 9.14 -14.69 1.88
C THR A 85 9.32 -15.87 2.82
N THR A 86 8.80 -17.05 2.48
CA THR A 86 8.89 -18.23 3.32
C THR A 86 10.32 -18.77 3.38
N LYS A 87 10.77 -19.05 4.59
CA LYS A 87 12.06 -19.64 4.87
C LYS A 87 11.98 -20.50 6.13
N TRP A 88 12.88 -21.47 6.24
CA TRP A 88 13.06 -22.21 7.47
C TRP A 88 13.76 -21.32 8.52
N ASP A 89 13.25 -21.34 9.75
CA ASP A 89 13.83 -20.66 10.91
C ASP A 89 14.37 -21.72 11.85
N GLU A 90 15.69 -21.85 11.89
CA GLU A 90 16.39 -22.88 12.69
C GLU A 90 16.14 -22.69 14.21
N ASP A 91 16.11 -21.45 14.67
CA ASP A 91 15.91 -21.13 16.08
C ASP A 91 14.51 -21.52 16.58
N LYS A 92 13.51 -21.41 15.69
CA LYS A 92 12.11 -21.74 15.98
C LYS A 92 11.72 -23.13 15.54
N ASN A 93 12.61 -23.82 14.80
CA ASN A 93 12.37 -25.11 14.18
C ASN A 93 11.03 -25.17 13.42
N THR A 94 10.79 -24.16 12.58
CA THR A 94 9.55 -24.04 11.79
C THR A 94 9.70 -23.15 10.57
N TRP A 95 8.76 -23.25 9.63
CA TRP A 95 8.65 -22.33 8.51
C TRP A 95 8.06 -20.99 8.98
N VAL A 96 8.67 -19.89 8.53
CA VAL A 96 8.22 -18.52 8.78
C VAL A 96 8.13 -17.74 7.48
N SER A 97 7.15 -16.83 7.40
CA SER A 97 6.94 -15.97 6.22
C SER A 97 6.94 -14.50 6.65
N PRO A 98 8.13 -13.95 6.99
CA PRO A 98 8.20 -12.58 7.53
C PRO A 98 7.75 -11.57 6.48
N ARG A 99 6.88 -10.63 6.92
CA ARG A 99 6.38 -9.52 6.09
C ARG A 99 5.64 -9.97 4.80
N HIS A 100 5.10 -11.19 4.76
CA HIS A 100 4.39 -11.71 3.58
C HIS A 100 3.24 -10.81 3.14
N ALA A 101 2.48 -10.21 4.06
CA ALA A 101 1.37 -9.32 3.70
C ALA A 101 1.82 -8.09 2.89
N ILE A 102 3.04 -7.57 3.13
CA ILE A 102 3.64 -6.50 2.31
C ILE A 102 4.02 -7.04 0.93
N ALA A 103 4.65 -8.19 0.89
CA ALA A 103 5.02 -8.84 -0.36
C ALA A 103 3.77 -9.22 -1.17
N SER A 104 2.71 -9.72 -0.51
CA SER A 104 1.42 -10.02 -1.14
C SER A 104 0.81 -8.78 -1.78
N GLU A 105 0.75 -7.66 -1.07
CA GLU A 105 0.28 -6.38 -1.63
C GLU A 105 1.07 -5.99 -2.88
N GLN A 106 2.41 -6.07 -2.84
CA GLN A 106 3.27 -5.67 -3.95
C GLN A 106 3.10 -6.57 -5.18
N ILE A 107 3.04 -7.89 -4.97
CA ILE A 107 2.79 -8.86 -6.05
C ILE A 107 1.39 -8.67 -6.63
N THR A 108 0.37 -8.51 -5.79
CA THR A 108 -1.00 -8.25 -6.21
C THR A 108 -1.08 -7.01 -7.08
N ARG A 109 -0.51 -5.89 -6.64
CA ARG A 109 -0.48 -4.63 -7.41
C ARG A 109 0.24 -4.80 -8.74
N ARG A 110 1.36 -5.52 -8.75
CA ARG A 110 2.10 -5.80 -9.98
C ARG A 110 1.28 -6.62 -10.97
N LEU A 111 0.64 -7.69 -10.52
CA LEU A 111 -0.15 -8.58 -11.38
C LEU A 111 -1.41 -7.89 -11.91
N LEU A 112 -2.01 -7.01 -11.11
CA LEU A 112 -3.24 -6.29 -11.42
C LEU A 112 -2.99 -4.85 -11.91
N TRP A 113 -1.78 -4.50 -12.35
CA TRP A 113 -1.42 -3.11 -12.67
C TRP A 113 -2.35 -2.47 -13.69
N ASP A 114 -2.79 -3.22 -14.69
CA ASP A 114 -3.66 -2.74 -15.77
C ASP A 114 -5.17 -2.99 -15.48
N GLU A 115 -5.53 -3.40 -14.28
CA GLU A 115 -6.90 -3.35 -13.80
C GLU A 115 -7.28 -1.92 -13.39
N PRO A 116 -8.58 -1.57 -13.33
CA PRO A 116 -9.02 -0.27 -12.86
C PRO A 116 -8.39 0.06 -11.49
N PHE A 117 -7.83 1.27 -11.37
CA PHE A 117 -7.06 1.69 -10.20
C PHE A 117 -7.83 1.46 -8.88
N GLU A 118 -9.09 1.86 -8.83
CA GLU A 118 -9.93 1.75 -7.65
C GLU A 118 -10.13 0.29 -7.23
N LEU A 119 -10.34 -0.60 -8.20
CA LEU A 119 -10.47 -2.04 -7.98
C LEU A 119 -9.15 -2.62 -7.47
N ARG A 120 -8.04 -2.31 -8.15
CA ARG A 120 -6.70 -2.79 -7.79
C ARG A 120 -6.31 -2.36 -6.38
N GLU A 121 -6.42 -1.07 -6.06
CA GLU A 121 -5.98 -0.58 -4.75
C GLU A 121 -6.92 -1.03 -3.62
N LYS A 122 -8.21 -1.27 -3.91
CA LYS A 122 -9.15 -1.88 -2.95
C LYS A 122 -8.71 -3.31 -2.59
N ILE A 123 -8.37 -4.13 -3.57
CA ILE A 123 -7.82 -5.48 -3.33
C ILE A 123 -6.49 -5.41 -2.57
N CYS A 124 -5.58 -4.56 -3.01
CA CYS A 124 -4.26 -4.39 -2.39
C CYS A 124 -4.35 -3.97 -0.92
N SER A 125 -5.28 -3.09 -0.56
CA SER A 125 -5.46 -2.65 0.83
C SER A 125 -5.98 -3.77 1.73
N LEU A 126 -6.91 -4.58 1.26
CA LEU A 126 -7.40 -5.77 1.97
C LEU A 126 -6.27 -6.80 2.16
N VAL A 127 -5.56 -7.14 1.08
CA VAL A 127 -4.42 -8.06 1.10
C VAL A 127 -3.34 -7.58 2.08
N ARG A 128 -2.99 -6.29 2.05
CA ARG A 128 -1.99 -5.71 2.96
C ARG A 128 -2.35 -5.85 4.43
N ASN A 129 -3.62 -5.73 4.75
CA ASN A 129 -4.10 -5.62 6.11
C ASN A 129 -4.67 -6.94 6.66
N HIS A 130 -4.76 -8.04 5.88
CA HIS A 130 -5.47 -9.27 6.24
C HIS A 130 -5.02 -9.90 7.57
N MET A 131 -3.75 -9.73 7.95
CA MET A 131 -3.24 -10.24 9.23
C MET A 131 -3.66 -9.41 10.44
N LYS A 132 -3.88 -8.11 10.27
CA LYS A 132 -4.00 -7.15 11.37
C LYS A 132 -5.18 -7.38 12.31
N PRO A 133 -6.38 -7.81 11.83
CA PRO A 133 -7.54 -7.95 12.72
C PRO A 133 -7.30 -8.79 13.97
N LEU A 134 -6.53 -9.87 13.89
CA LEU A 134 -6.25 -10.72 15.07
C LEU A 134 -5.23 -10.12 16.06
N TYR A 135 -4.46 -9.10 15.63
CA TYR A 135 -3.40 -8.46 16.41
C TYR A 135 -3.74 -7.05 16.92
N ILE A 136 -5.00 -6.62 16.73
CA ILE A 136 -5.46 -5.28 17.14
C ILE A 136 -5.24 -5.09 18.64
N TYR A 137 -5.58 -6.10 19.45
CA TYR A 137 -5.51 -6.04 20.90
C TYR A 137 -4.10 -6.17 21.49
N GLU A 138 -3.11 -6.46 20.68
CA GLU A 138 -1.69 -6.38 21.08
C GLU A 138 -1.18 -4.93 21.07
N LYS A 139 -1.97 -3.97 20.55
CA LYS A 139 -1.63 -2.56 20.49
C LYS A 139 -2.13 -1.84 21.74
N SER A 140 -1.35 -0.89 22.24
CA SER A 140 -1.69 -0.06 23.40
C SER A 140 -2.99 0.74 23.19
N ASN A 141 -3.24 1.20 21.96
CA ASN A 141 -4.47 1.90 21.56
C ASN A 141 -5.14 1.16 20.40
N HIS A 142 -5.94 0.15 20.74
CA HIS A 142 -6.63 -0.69 19.76
C HIS A 142 -7.67 0.09 18.93
N ILE A 143 -8.34 1.09 19.52
CA ILE A 143 -9.30 1.94 18.81
C ILE A 143 -8.60 2.76 17.70
N LYS A 144 -7.42 3.30 18.00
CA LYS A 144 -6.61 4.01 16.99
C LYS A 144 -6.18 3.06 15.86
N GLU A 145 -5.86 1.81 16.16
CA GLU A 145 -5.53 0.82 15.13
C GLU A 145 -6.75 0.43 14.28
N ILE A 146 -7.93 0.25 14.90
CA ILE A 146 -9.19 0.04 14.16
C ILE A 146 -9.45 1.23 13.23
N ALA A 147 -9.36 2.45 13.74
CA ALA A 147 -9.56 3.66 12.94
C ALA A 147 -8.57 3.76 11.76
N LYS A 148 -7.29 3.41 11.97
CA LYS A 148 -6.31 3.34 10.88
C LYS A 148 -6.68 2.32 9.81
N LEU A 149 -7.20 1.16 10.21
CA LEU A 149 -7.63 0.13 9.27
C LEU A 149 -8.85 0.60 8.47
N ALA A 150 -9.80 1.26 9.14
CA ALA A 150 -11.00 1.80 8.50
C ALA A 150 -10.69 2.99 7.54
N GLU A 151 -9.58 3.72 7.75
CA GLU A 151 -9.09 4.71 6.78
C GLU A 151 -8.45 4.05 5.54
N ASP A 152 -7.85 2.87 5.72
CA ASP A 152 -7.09 2.17 4.67
C ASP A 152 -8.00 1.33 3.76
N CYS A 153 -9.00 0.65 4.35
CA CYS A 153 -9.95 -0.22 3.65
C CYS A 153 -11.28 -0.25 4.40
N ASP A 154 -12.31 -0.81 3.78
CA ASP A 154 -13.55 -1.11 4.50
C ASP A 154 -13.26 -2.13 5.61
N PHE A 155 -13.51 -1.71 6.87
CA PHE A 155 -13.17 -2.52 8.02
C PHE A 155 -14.02 -3.79 8.12
N THR A 156 -15.28 -3.73 7.71
CA THR A 156 -16.18 -4.90 7.72
C THR A 156 -15.77 -5.94 6.68
N GLU A 157 -15.34 -5.48 5.50
CA GLU A 157 -14.79 -6.35 4.45
C GLU A 157 -13.45 -6.97 4.88
N LEU A 158 -12.62 -6.22 5.60
CA LEU A 158 -11.38 -6.76 6.17
C LEU A 158 -11.64 -7.85 7.21
N LEU A 159 -12.63 -7.66 8.08
CA LEU A 159 -13.06 -8.69 9.03
C LEU A 159 -13.63 -9.92 8.32
N LEU A 160 -14.41 -9.71 7.24
CA LEU A 160 -14.94 -10.81 6.42
C LEU A 160 -13.82 -11.59 5.72
N LEU A 161 -12.80 -10.89 5.18
CA LEU A 161 -11.62 -11.53 4.60
C LEU A 161 -10.89 -12.37 5.67
N LYS A 162 -10.67 -11.81 6.85
CA LYS A 162 -10.00 -12.54 7.94
C LYS A 162 -10.82 -13.73 8.43
N LYS A 163 -12.15 -13.63 8.46
CA LYS A 163 -13.03 -14.77 8.76
C LYS A 163 -12.84 -15.89 7.74
N GLY A 164 -12.81 -15.56 6.43
CA GLY A 164 -12.53 -16.53 5.37
C GLY A 164 -11.18 -17.21 5.52
N ASP A 165 -10.15 -16.44 5.87
CA ASP A 165 -8.80 -16.91 6.12
C ASP A 165 -8.75 -17.90 7.31
N CYS A 166 -9.36 -17.54 8.45
CA CYS A 166 -9.45 -18.43 9.61
C CYS A 166 -10.24 -19.72 9.33
N LEU A 167 -11.32 -19.65 8.58
CA LEU A 167 -12.09 -20.81 8.16
C LEU A 167 -11.32 -21.72 7.18
N GLY A 168 -10.40 -21.17 6.42
CA GLY A 168 -9.55 -21.91 5.48
C GLY A 168 -8.35 -22.60 6.14
N ALA A 169 -7.92 -22.15 7.31
CA ALA A 169 -6.80 -22.73 8.03
C ALA A 169 -7.23 -24.01 8.78
N LYS A 170 -6.41 -25.07 8.67
CA LYS A 170 -6.55 -26.28 9.49
C LYS A 170 -5.52 -26.19 10.61
N THR A 171 -5.99 -26.12 11.85
CA THR A 171 -5.10 -26.00 13.02
C THR A 171 -5.64 -26.81 14.20
N THR A 172 -4.71 -27.28 15.05
CA THR A 172 -5.05 -27.86 16.36
C THR A 172 -4.98 -26.83 17.48
N VAL A 173 -4.54 -25.61 17.16
CA VAL A 173 -4.47 -24.53 18.15
C VAL A 173 -5.88 -23.99 18.37
N GLU A 174 -6.33 -24.06 19.64
CA GLU A 174 -7.53 -23.32 20.04
C GLU A 174 -7.22 -21.82 19.94
N ASP A 175 -7.84 -21.15 18.99
CA ASP A 175 -7.74 -19.70 18.83
C ASP A 175 -9.16 -19.11 18.81
N ASN A 176 -9.41 -18.19 19.73
CA ASN A 176 -10.68 -17.46 19.84
C ASN A 176 -10.81 -16.40 18.73
N TRP A 177 -10.42 -16.74 17.49
CA TRP A 177 -10.42 -15.78 16.39
C TRP A 177 -11.81 -15.17 16.16
N GLN A 178 -12.89 -15.97 16.32
CA GLN A 178 -14.26 -15.47 16.15
C GLN A 178 -14.57 -14.37 17.18
N GLU A 179 -14.30 -14.63 18.44
CA GLU A 179 -14.50 -13.65 19.53
C GLU A 179 -13.68 -12.38 19.31
N LYS A 180 -12.44 -12.52 18.84
CA LYS A 180 -11.57 -11.37 18.51
C LYS A 180 -12.16 -10.51 17.38
N LEU A 181 -12.69 -11.13 16.34
CA LEU A 181 -13.32 -10.41 15.22
C LEU A 181 -14.62 -9.74 15.63
N ASP A 182 -15.47 -10.45 16.39
CA ASP A 182 -16.76 -9.93 16.89
C ASP A 182 -16.52 -8.76 17.86
N LYS A 183 -15.52 -8.87 18.71
CA LYS A 183 -15.10 -7.78 19.60
C LYS A 183 -14.58 -6.59 18.81
N ALA A 184 -13.72 -6.80 17.79
CA ALA A 184 -13.20 -5.73 16.97
C ALA A 184 -14.31 -4.98 16.22
N TYR A 185 -15.33 -5.70 15.74
CA TYR A 185 -16.51 -5.11 15.14
C TYR A 185 -17.32 -4.27 16.14
N SER A 186 -17.58 -4.83 17.33
CA SER A 186 -18.32 -4.15 18.41
C SER A 186 -17.59 -2.89 18.87
N ASP A 187 -16.27 -2.96 19.10
CA ASP A 187 -15.45 -1.81 19.51
C ASP A 187 -15.45 -0.71 18.43
N ALA A 188 -15.42 -1.08 17.14
CA ALA A 188 -15.52 -0.14 16.04
C ALA A 188 -16.89 0.58 15.99
N GLN A 189 -17.98 -0.13 16.30
CA GLN A 189 -19.32 0.45 16.38
C GLN A 189 -19.43 1.40 17.57
N ILE A 190 -19.02 0.97 18.76
CA ILE A 190 -19.05 1.76 20.01
C ILE A 190 -18.25 3.05 19.84
N ALA A 191 -17.05 2.95 19.24
CA ALA A 191 -16.19 4.10 18.98
C ALA A 191 -16.63 4.94 17.77
N SER A 192 -17.69 4.54 17.06
CA SER A 192 -18.17 5.19 15.83
C SER A 192 -17.07 5.34 14.75
N CYS A 193 -16.19 4.34 14.65
CA CYS A 193 -15.06 4.36 13.69
C CYS A 193 -15.09 3.21 12.68
N ILE A 194 -16.21 2.51 12.52
CA ILE A 194 -16.34 1.38 11.58
C ILE A 194 -16.09 1.79 10.12
N ASN A 195 -16.40 3.03 9.77
CA ASN A 195 -16.13 3.66 8.47
C ASN A 195 -15.03 4.73 8.57
N GLY A 196 -14.15 4.66 9.56
CA GLY A 196 -13.25 5.72 9.96
C GLY A 196 -13.91 6.74 10.88
N PHE A 197 -13.09 7.55 11.56
CA PHE A 197 -13.63 8.65 12.38
C PHE A 197 -14.10 9.81 11.51
N ALA A 198 -15.21 10.42 11.91
CA ALA A 198 -15.67 11.70 11.37
C ALA A 198 -14.82 12.85 11.93
N PHE A 199 -13.63 13.03 11.38
CA PHE A 199 -12.78 14.16 11.76
C PHE A 199 -13.36 15.48 11.27
N LYS A 200 -13.23 16.54 12.07
CA LYS A 200 -13.71 17.89 11.72
C LYS A 200 -13.03 18.41 10.44
N ASN A 201 -11.77 18.05 10.20
CA ASN A 201 -11.00 18.40 9.03
C ASN A 201 -9.78 17.46 8.87
N ASP A 202 -9.09 17.56 7.73
CA ASP A 202 -7.92 16.74 7.42
C ASP A 202 -6.74 16.95 8.37
N PHE A 203 -6.62 18.17 8.94
CA PHE A 203 -5.60 18.45 9.96
C PHE A 203 -5.80 17.58 11.19
N MET A 204 -7.02 17.55 11.74
CA MET A 204 -7.35 16.71 12.91
C MET A 204 -7.10 15.24 12.62
N ARG A 205 -7.49 14.77 11.45
CA ARG A 205 -7.22 13.38 11.01
C ARG A 205 -5.73 13.09 10.95
N TYR A 206 -4.96 13.93 10.26
CA TYR A 206 -3.51 13.77 10.15
C TYR A 206 -2.82 13.79 11.51
N MET A 207 -3.15 14.74 12.36
CA MET A 207 -2.59 14.88 13.70
C MET A 207 -2.93 13.67 14.58
N TYR A 208 -4.19 13.23 14.58
CA TYR A 208 -4.62 12.06 15.34
C TYR A 208 -3.76 10.83 15.04
N PHE A 209 -3.46 10.58 13.77
CA PHE A 209 -2.67 9.41 13.39
C PHE A 209 -1.15 9.59 13.51
N ASN A 210 -0.63 10.82 13.50
CA ASN A 210 0.80 11.09 13.43
C ASN A 210 1.38 11.81 14.67
N ALA A 211 0.56 12.33 15.58
CA ALA A 211 1.07 12.92 16.81
C ALA A 211 1.60 11.85 17.78
N GLU A 212 2.72 12.17 18.43
CA GLU A 212 3.28 11.33 19.48
C GLU A 212 2.46 11.39 20.79
N ASN A 213 1.78 12.54 21.03
CA ASN A 213 0.93 12.77 22.18
C ASN A 213 -0.55 12.64 21.82
N GLU A 214 -1.32 11.91 22.63
CA GLU A 214 -2.75 11.64 22.39
C GLU A 214 -3.67 12.84 22.60
N HIS A 215 -3.19 13.95 23.19
CA HIS A 215 -3.96 15.15 23.43
C HIS A 215 -3.77 16.17 22.30
N ILE A 216 -4.67 16.08 21.31
CA ILE A 216 -4.80 17.11 20.28
C ILE A 216 -5.94 18.01 20.74
N GLU A 217 -5.62 19.25 21.10
CA GLU A 217 -6.65 20.24 21.42
C GLU A 217 -7.53 20.47 20.19
N PRO A 218 -8.88 20.38 20.33
CA PRO A 218 -9.81 20.47 19.20
C PRO A 218 -9.76 21.80 18.43
N ASN A 219 -9.13 22.82 19.02
CA ASN A 219 -9.08 24.18 18.49
C ASN A 219 -7.73 24.55 17.82
N ASP A 220 -6.77 23.64 17.76
CA ASP A 220 -5.47 23.89 17.11
C ASP A 220 -5.60 23.80 15.58
N ASN A 221 -6.23 24.86 15.00
CA ASN A 221 -6.34 25.04 13.54
C ASN A 221 -5.02 25.52 12.90
N ASN A 222 -3.89 25.42 13.59
CA ASN A 222 -2.61 25.90 13.12
C ASN A 222 -1.97 24.94 12.12
N TYR A 223 -2.52 24.92 10.89
CA TYR A 223 -1.70 24.61 9.72
C TYR A 223 -0.54 25.61 9.66
N GLY A 224 0.66 25.15 9.35
CA GLY A 224 1.67 26.07 8.84
C GLY A 224 1.13 26.76 7.59
N ASP A 225 1.47 28.02 7.39
CA ASP A 225 0.97 28.87 6.32
C ASP A 225 1.45 28.46 4.92
N PHE A 226 1.98 27.24 4.74
CA PHE A 226 2.53 26.75 3.49
C PHE A 226 2.22 25.26 3.25
N THR A 227 2.28 24.87 1.97
CA THR A 227 1.97 23.50 1.53
C THR A 227 3.20 22.83 0.91
N VAL A 228 3.43 21.57 1.28
CA VAL A 228 4.43 20.70 0.64
C VAL A 228 3.70 19.69 -0.24
N TYR A 229 3.88 19.80 -1.54
CA TYR A 229 3.37 18.85 -2.52
C TYR A 229 4.42 17.77 -2.78
N VAL A 230 4.06 16.50 -2.60
CA VAL A 230 4.96 15.37 -2.86
C VAL A 230 4.42 14.55 -4.03
N MET A 231 5.10 14.59 -5.15
CA MET A 231 4.76 13.80 -6.33
C MET A 231 5.09 12.34 -6.08
N ILE A 232 4.19 11.43 -6.45
CA ILE A 232 4.36 9.97 -6.34
C ILE A 232 4.02 9.35 -7.68
N GLY A 233 4.86 8.46 -8.18
CA GLY A 233 4.59 7.74 -9.44
C GLY A 233 5.85 7.23 -10.12
N LEU A 234 5.68 6.23 -10.97
CA LEU A 234 6.77 5.61 -11.73
C LEU A 234 7.45 6.62 -12.67
N PRO A 235 8.68 6.36 -13.13
CA PRO A 235 9.25 7.06 -14.27
C PRO A 235 8.29 6.96 -15.46
N GLY A 236 8.09 8.06 -16.20
CA GLY A 236 7.15 8.09 -17.32
C GLY A 236 5.67 8.23 -16.97
N ALA A 237 5.30 8.29 -15.67
CA ALA A 237 3.90 8.45 -15.25
C ALA A 237 3.30 9.82 -15.59
N GLY A 238 4.11 10.85 -15.88
CA GLY A 238 3.62 12.20 -16.22
C GLY A 238 3.71 13.21 -15.08
N LYS A 239 4.50 12.94 -14.03
CA LYS A 239 4.69 13.86 -12.89
C LYS A 239 5.13 15.26 -13.31
N ASP A 240 6.10 15.35 -14.22
CA ASP A 240 6.61 16.64 -14.70
C ASP A 240 5.53 17.43 -15.46
N THR A 241 4.67 16.73 -16.20
CA THR A 241 3.51 17.32 -16.89
C THR A 241 2.54 17.90 -15.86
N TYR A 242 2.18 17.11 -14.83
CA TYR A 242 1.30 17.60 -13.76
C TYR A 242 1.87 18.85 -13.08
N VAL A 243 3.15 18.82 -12.70
CA VAL A 243 3.81 19.98 -12.05
C VAL A 243 3.77 21.20 -12.95
N LYS A 244 4.05 21.05 -14.25
CA LYS A 244 4.02 22.16 -15.21
C LYS A 244 2.63 22.74 -15.40
N GLU A 245 1.57 21.90 -15.38
CA GLU A 245 0.20 22.33 -15.66
C GLU A 245 -0.49 22.91 -14.41
N HIS A 246 -0.16 22.42 -13.22
CA HIS A 246 -0.93 22.72 -12.01
C HIS A 246 -0.13 23.39 -10.88
N LEU A 247 1.20 23.34 -10.92
CA LEU A 247 2.08 23.80 -9.85
C LEU A 247 3.26 24.62 -10.38
N SER A 248 3.11 25.25 -11.56
CA SER A 248 4.18 25.97 -12.27
C SER A 248 4.81 27.12 -11.48
N ASP A 249 4.02 27.74 -10.59
CA ASP A 249 4.45 28.92 -9.82
C ASP A 249 5.22 28.57 -8.53
N LEU A 250 5.35 27.26 -8.25
CA LEU A 250 6.01 26.79 -7.04
C LEU A 250 7.46 26.33 -7.33
N PRO A 251 8.39 26.57 -6.39
CA PRO A 251 9.73 26.00 -6.50
C PRO A 251 9.68 24.47 -6.45
N VAL A 252 10.49 23.83 -7.30
CA VAL A 252 10.54 22.39 -7.44
C VAL A 252 11.84 21.83 -6.92
N VAL A 253 11.76 20.93 -5.95
CA VAL A 253 12.89 20.14 -5.46
C VAL A 253 12.89 18.78 -6.16
N SER A 254 13.79 18.57 -7.10
CA SER A 254 13.91 17.34 -7.89
C SER A 254 15.35 16.85 -7.91
N ARG A 255 15.55 15.57 -7.64
CA ARG A 255 16.88 14.94 -7.72
C ARG A 255 17.45 15.00 -9.13
N ASP A 256 16.62 14.91 -10.16
CA ASP A 256 17.08 14.97 -11.56
C ASP A 256 17.57 16.37 -11.91
N ILE A 257 16.87 17.42 -11.46
CA ILE A 257 17.32 18.81 -11.61
C ILE A 257 18.64 19.02 -10.86
N ILE A 258 18.73 18.54 -9.62
CA ILE A 258 19.95 18.67 -8.81
C ILE A 258 21.12 17.94 -9.48
N ARG A 259 20.96 16.71 -9.95
CA ARG A 259 22.00 15.97 -10.69
C ARG A 259 22.52 16.77 -11.88
N THR A 260 21.60 17.30 -12.68
CA THR A 260 21.96 18.12 -13.83
C THR A 260 22.73 19.38 -13.43
N SER A 261 22.33 20.06 -12.36
CA SER A 261 22.98 21.30 -11.88
C SER A 261 24.41 21.08 -11.36
N ILE A 262 24.72 19.88 -10.84
CA ILE A 262 26.09 19.52 -10.39
C ILE A 262 26.87 18.74 -11.44
N GLY A 263 26.43 18.76 -12.69
CA GLY A 263 27.15 18.21 -13.85
C GLY A 263 27.07 16.69 -14.03
N ILE A 264 26.17 15.98 -13.33
CA ILE A 264 25.92 14.57 -13.59
C ILE A 264 25.08 14.47 -14.87
N LYS A 265 25.78 14.25 -16.00
CA LYS A 265 25.20 14.12 -17.35
C LYS A 265 25.59 12.77 -17.94
N GLY A 266 24.75 12.21 -18.77
CA GLY A 266 25.07 11.04 -19.59
C GLY A 266 24.03 9.92 -19.52
N GLU A 267 24.35 8.80 -20.15
CA GLU A 267 23.48 7.61 -20.30
C GLU A 267 23.10 6.93 -18.95
N LYS A 268 23.82 7.20 -17.88
CA LYS A 268 23.51 6.74 -16.54
C LYS A 268 22.86 7.89 -15.74
N PRO A 269 21.55 7.80 -15.47
CA PRO A 269 20.83 8.86 -14.78
C PRO A 269 21.18 8.99 -13.28
N MET A 270 22.08 8.16 -12.78
CA MET A 270 22.54 8.17 -11.39
C MET A 270 24.06 8.39 -11.35
N GLY A 271 24.49 9.24 -10.42
CA GLY A 271 25.89 9.42 -10.11
C GLY A 271 26.49 8.22 -9.34
N ASN A 272 27.78 8.31 -9.03
CA ASN A 272 28.41 7.40 -8.07
C ASN A 272 27.87 7.67 -6.65
N LYS A 273 28.29 6.87 -5.67
CA LYS A 273 27.79 6.96 -4.28
C LYS A 273 27.99 8.37 -3.68
N GLU A 274 29.15 8.96 -3.86
CA GLU A 274 29.49 10.29 -3.32
C GLU A 274 28.63 11.39 -3.97
N GLN A 275 28.41 11.30 -5.29
CA GLN A 275 27.55 12.22 -6.01
C GLN A 275 26.09 12.11 -5.55
N GLU A 276 25.57 10.89 -5.34
CA GLU A 276 24.20 10.70 -4.83
C GLU A 276 24.05 11.17 -3.37
N GLU A 277 25.09 11.05 -2.54
CA GLU A 277 25.12 11.64 -1.20
C GLU A 277 25.08 13.19 -1.28
N MET A 278 25.81 13.79 -2.22
CA MET A 278 25.76 15.23 -2.48
C MET A 278 24.39 15.68 -2.95
N VAL A 279 23.77 14.95 -3.90
CA VAL A 279 22.39 15.19 -4.34
C VAL A 279 21.42 15.17 -3.16
N THR A 280 21.59 14.23 -2.25
CA THR A 280 20.74 14.11 -1.06
C THR A 280 20.93 15.31 -0.11
N LYS A 281 22.18 15.71 0.15
CA LYS A 281 22.48 16.89 0.99
C LYS A 281 21.89 18.17 0.42
N ILE A 282 22.01 18.39 -0.90
CA ILE A 282 21.44 19.57 -1.58
C ILE A 282 19.91 19.53 -1.50
N GLN A 283 19.28 18.37 -1.79
CA GLN A 283 17.85 18.20 -1.67
C GLN A 283 17.34 18.54 -0.28
N ASP A 284 17.96 17.96 0.76
CA ASP A 284 17.56 18.19 2.15
C ASP A 284 17.75 19.65 2.56
N SER A 285 18.82 20.31 2.08
CA SER A 285 19.07 21.74 2.32
C SER A 285 17.96 22.61 1.68
N LEU A 286 17.55 22.31 0.45
CA LEU A 286 16.48 23.04 -0.23
C LEU A 286 15.13 22.86 0.49
N ILE A 287 14.80 21.62 0.88
CA ILE A 287 13.58 21.32 1.65
C ILE A 287 13.57 22.12 2.96
N ARG A 288 14.67 22.14 3.72
CA ARG A 288 14.80 22.92 4.95
C ARG A 288 14.62 24.41 4.69
N LYS A 289 15.32 24.96 3.67
CA LYS A 289 15.26 26.37 3.31
C LYS A 289 13.82 26.83 3.03
N TYR A 290 13.08 26.10 2.17
CA TYR A 290 11.69 26.45 1.85
C TYR A 290 10.77 26.28 3.06
N SER A 291 11.01 25.29 3.90
CA SER A 291 10.25 25.08 5.12
C SER A 291 10.49 26.18 6.16
N GLU A 292 11.73 26.63 6.32
CA GLU A 292 12.11 27.73 7.22
C GLU A 292 11.51 29.06 6.79
N SER A 293 11.47 29.32 5.49
CA SER A 293 10.84 30.53 4.92
C SER A 293 9.32 30.41 4.80
N LYS A 294 8.72 29.27 5.23
CA LYS A 294 7.28 28.96 5.08
C LYS A 294 6.77 29.14 3.64
N GLN A 295 7.61 28.84 2.67
CA GLN A 295 7.28 28.89 1.26
C GLN A 295 6.74 27.53 0.81
N SER A 296 5.59 27.52 0.12
CA SER A 296 5.08 26.29 -0.52
C SER A 296 6.01 25.83 -1.64
N PHE A 297 6.19 24.51 -1.77
CA PHE A 297 7.07 23.90 -2.76
C PHE A 297 6.66 22.49 -3.14
N VAL A 298 7.26 21.97 -4.23
CA VAL A 298 7.02 20.63 -4.77
C VAL A 298 8.25 19.76 -4.60
N ILE A 299 8.09 18.55 -4.08
CA ILE A 299 9.09 17.47 -4.10
C ILE A 299 8.76 16.54 -5.27
N ASN A 300 9.45 16.74 -6.39
CA ASN A 300 9.19 15.98 -7.62
C ASN A 300 10.22 14.86 -7.82
N ASN A 301 9.99 13.76 -7.15
CA ASN A 301 10.72 12.50 -7.31
C ASN A 301 9.72 11.34 -7.48
N THR A 302 10.20 10.10 -7.60
CA THR A 302 9.29 8.93 -7.71
C THR A 302 8.53 8.62 -6.43
N ASN A 303 9.16 8.79 -5.27
CA ASN A 303 8.61 8.70 -3.90
C ASN A 303 7.78 7.43 -3.61
N LEU A 304 8.15 6.32 -4.25
CA LEU A 304 7.35 5.09 -4.30
C LEU A 304 7.30 4.33 -2.98
N ARG A 305 8.26 4.53 -2.08
CA ARG A 305 8.35 3.80 -0.81
C ARG A 305 8.02 4.70 0.37
N LEU A 306 7.31 4.15 1.34
CA LEU A 306 7.00 4.82 2.60
C LEU A 306 8.23 5.45 3.26
N LYS A 307 9.35 4.73 3.31
CA LYS A 307 10.59 5.22 3.93
C LYS A 307 11.12 6.54 3.35
N TYR A 308 10.89 6.82 2.06
CA TYR A 308 11.30 8.09 1.44
C TYR A 308 10.35 9.21 1.84
N ARG A 309 9.05 8.95 1.85
CA ARG A 309 8.01 9.89 2.27
C ARG A 309 8.18 10.27 3.75
N GLU A 310 8.43 9.29 4.62
CA GLU A 310 8.76 9.51 6.03
C GLU A 310 10.09 10.27 6.21
N GLY A 311 11.08 10.01 5.35
CA GLY A 311 12.35 10.76 5.35
C GLY A 311 12.15 12.26 5.20
N TYR A 312 11.28 12.68 4.29
CA TYR A 312 10.97 14.10 4.10
C TYR A 312 10.24 14.71 5.29
N LYS A 313 9.31 14.01 5.90
CA LYS A 313 8.57 14.49 7.08
C LYS A 313 9.52 14.95 8.19
N ARG A 314 10.62 14.23 8.42
CA ARG A 314 11.65 14.62 9.42
C ARG A 314 12.30 15.96 9.14
N LEU A 315 12.31 16.42 7.88
CA LEU A 315 12.93 17.69 7.49
C LEU A 315 12.03 18.89 7.75
N PHE A 316 10.70 18.71 7.65
CA PHE A 316 9.74 19.83 7.70
C PHE A 316 8.66 19.73 8.79
N ASN A 317 8.48 18.60 9.49
CA ASN A 317 7.40 18.45 10.48
C ASN A 317 7.36 19.53 11.57
N LYS A 318 8.54 19.99 12.04
CA LYS A 318 8.62 21.06 13.04
C LYS A 318 7.99 22.39 12.58
N TYR A 319 7.83 22.60 11.27
CA TYR A 319 7.22 23.79 10.67
C TYR A 319 5.72 23.58 10.38
N ARG A 320 5.18 22.37 10.61
CA ARG A 320 3.75 22.00 10.43
C ARG A 320 3.17 22.38 9.06
N PRO A 321 3.80 22.05 7.92
CA PRO A 321 3.22 22.33 6.60
C PRO A 321 1.96 21.51 6.38
N ARG A 322 1.07 21.98 5.51
CA ARG A 322 0.08 21.11 4.90
C ARG A 322 0.78 20.18 3.92
N ILE A 323 0.64 18.86 4.08
CA ILE A 323 1.28 17.86 3.21
C ILE A 323 0.22 17.30 2.27
N ILE A 324 0.44 17.45 0.96
CA ILE A 324 -0.44 16.89 -0.08
C ILE A 324 0.39 15.93 -0.93
N TYR A 325 -0.06 14.69 -1.01
CA TYR A 325 0.51 13.70 -1.92
C TYR A 325 -0.24 13.72 -3.25
N ILE A 326 0.49 13.69 -4.35
CA ILE A 326 -0.08 13.64 -5.70
C ILE A 326 0.43 12.37 -6.36
N TYR A 327 -0.43 11.37 -6.42
CA TYR A 327 -0.15 10.14 -7.13
C TYR A 327 -0.49 10.31 -8.61
N VAL A 328 0.49 10.03 -9.45
CA VAL A 328 0.38 10.15 -10.91
C VAL A 328 0.58 8.79 -11.54
N GLU A 329 -0.39 8.36 -12.35
CA GLU A 329 -0.37 7.07 -13.04
C GLU A 329 -0.51 7.26 -14.56
N ALA A 330 0.34 6.54 -15.31
CA ALA A 330 0.19 6.43 -16.77
C ALA A 330 -1.00 5.51 -17.10
N PRO A 331 -1.58 5.59 -18.30
CA PRO A 331 -2.72 4.75 -18.69
C PRO A 331 -2.45 3.24 -18.53
N THR A 332 -1.25 2.80 -18.91
CA THR A 332 -0.79 1.41 -18.75
C THR A 332 0.66 1.37 -18.28
N PHE A 333 1.11 0.20 -17.80
CA PHE A 333 2.53 0.01 -17.48
C PHE A 333 3.42 0.12 -18.71
N GLU A 334 2.95 -0.33 -19.85
CA GLU A 334 3.65 -0.22 -21.14
C GLU A 334 3.93 1.23 -21.53
N ASP A 335 3.02 2.16 -21.20
CA ASP A 335 3.23 3.60 -21.45
C ASP A 335 4.38 4.15 -20.60
N ASN A 336 4.56 3.68 -19.37
CA ASN A 336 5.72 4.06 -18.56
C ASN A 336 7.02 3.65 -19.25
N LEU A 337 7.08 2.41 -19.78
CA LEU A 337 8.26 1.88 -20.48
C LEU A 337 8.55 2.66 -21.75
N LYS A 338 7.53 2.87 -22.58
CA LYS A 338 7.67 3.61 -23.87
C LYS A 338 8.17 5.04 -23.67
N ARG A 339 7.59 5.77 -22.69
CA ARG A 339 7.97 7.17 -22.41
C ARG A 339 9.38 7.33 -21.84
N ARG A 340 9.98 6.28 -21.34
CA ARG A 340 11.35 6.26 -20.79
C ARG A 340 12.31 5.41 -21.60
N ALA A 341 11.89 4.92 -22.76
CA ALA A 341 12.77 4.19 -23.67
C ALA A 341 14.06 4.97 -23.96
N GLY A 342 15.20 4.31 -23.84
CA GLY A 342 16.53 4.91 -24.04
C GLY A 342 17.05 5.76 -22.88
N THR A 343 16.23 6.08 -21.85
CA THR A 343 16.68 6.90 -20.70
C THR A 343 16.71 6.14 -19.38
N VAL A 344 15.77 5.21 -19.16
CA VAL A 344 15.72 4.35 -17.97
C VAL A 344 15.54 2.91 -18.44
N PRO A 345 16.41 1.98 -18.06
CA PRO A 345 16.26 0.57 -18.43
C PRO A 345 14.91 0.00 -17.95
N PRO A 346 14.20 -0.79 -18.77
CA PRO A 346 12.92 -1.40 -18.38
C PRO A 346 12.97 -2.14 -17.05
N CYS A 347 14.01 -2.94 -16.80
CA CYS A 347 14.18 -3.68 -15.55
C CYS A 347 14.29 -2.78 -14.29
N VAL A 348 14.69 -1.52 -14.44
CA VAL A 348 14.72 -0.56 -13.34
C VAL A 348 13.30 -0.08 -13.03
N ILE A 349 12.49 0.22 -14.06
CA ILE A 349 11.09 0.63 -13.91
C ILE A 349 10.26 -0.52 -13.31
N GLU A 350 10.51 -1.75 -13.76
CA GLU A 350 9.90 -2.97 -13.22
C GLU A 350 10.21 -3.13 -11.73
N LYS A 351 11.49 -3.06 -11.32
CA LYS A 351 11.88 -3.10 -9.91
C LYS A 351 11.25 -1.97 -9.08
N MET A 352 11.08 -0.78 -9.66
CA MET A 352 10.40 0.33 -9.01
C MET A 352 8.92 0.03 -8.81
N ARG A 353 8.22 -0.50 -9.81
CA ARG A 353 6.83 -0.97 -9.71
C ARG A 353 6.69 -2.06 -8.65
N ASP A 354 7.55 -3.07 -8.69
CA ASP A 354 7.48 -4.23 -7.80
C ASP A 354 7.75 -3.86 -6.32
N SER A 355 8.41 -2.73 -6.09
CA SER A 355 8.67 -2.20 -4.74
C SER A 355 7.76 -1.05 -4.34
N PHE A 356 6.73 -0.75 -5.11
CA PHE A 356 5.83 0.36 -4.84
C PHE A 356 4.92 0.09 -3.63
N GLU A 357 4.86 1.05 -2.74
CA GLU A 357 3.97 1.11 -1.59
C GLU A 357 3.02 2.29 -1.78
N PHE A 358 1.76 2.01 -2.11
CA PHE A 358 0.76 3.06 -2.25
C PHE A 358 0.60 3.83 -0.93
N PRO A 359 0.54 5.18 -0.96
CA PRO A 359 0.45 5.97 0.27
C PRO A 359 -0.89 5.74 0.99
N ARG A 360 -0.83 5.72 2.32
CA ARG A 360 -2.01 5.58 3.17
C ARG A 360 -2.62 6.94 3.45
N LYS A 361 -3.94 6.99 3.61
CA LYS A 361 -4.66 8.24 3.87
C LYS A 361 -4.12 9.02 5.07
N TYR A 362 -3.62 8.32 6.07
CA TYR A 362 -3.04 8.94 7.27
C TYR A 362 -1.59 9.43 7.09
N GLU A 363 -0.92 9.16 5.97
CA GLU A 363 0.44 9.65 5.72
C GLU A 363 0.48 11.14 5.37
N ALA A 364 -0.60 11.70 4.87
CA ALA A 364 -0.71 13.09 4.42
C ALA A 364 -2.08 13.68 4.78
N TYR A 365 -2.23 14.98 4.59
CA TYR A 365 -3.54 15.63 4.75
C TYR A 365 -4.48 15.22 3.63
N GLU A 366 -3.95 15.12 2.43
CA GLU A 366 -4.70 14.78 1.23
C GLU A 366 -3.87 13.93 0.27
N ILE A 367 -4.51 13.02 -0.44
CA ILE A 367 -3.91 12.25 -1.53
C ILE A 367 -4.75 12.51 -2.78
N LEU A 368 -4.19 13.25 -3.71
CA LEU A 368 -4.77 13.49 -5.02
C LEU A 368 -4.31 12.40 -5.99
N ILE A 369 -5.25 11.88 -6.77
CA ILE A 369 -4.98 10.85 -7.78
C ILE A 369 -5.19 11.47 -9.15
N TRP A 370 -4.12 11.52 -9.94
CA TRP A 370 -4.17 12.01 -11.30
C TRP A 370 -3.83 10.88 -12.27
N LYS A 371 -4.80 10.57 -13.11
CA LYS A 371 -4.63 9.56 -14.17
C LYS A 371 -4.53 10.28 -15.50
N GLN A 372 -3.49 9.98 -16.26
CA GLN A 372 -3.42 10.45 -17.64
C GLN A 372 -4.47 9.69 -18.48
N ARG A 373 -5.18 10.43 -19.32
CA ARG A 373 -6.14 9.86 -20.28
C ARG A 373 -5.42 9.38 -21.54
#